data_1a773a4c5ce2949da7ef109983446003
#
_entry.id   1a773a4c5ce2949da7ef109983446003
#
_cell.length_a   1.000
_cell.length_b   1.000
_cell.length_c   1.000
_cell.angle_alpha   90.00
_cell.angle_beta   90.00
_cell.angle_gamma   90.00
#
_symmetry.space_group_name_H-M   'P 1'
#
loop_
_entity.id
_entity.type
_entity.pdbx_description
1 polymer ?
#
loop_
_entity_poly.entity_id
_entity_poly.type
_entity_poly.pdbx_seq_one_letter_code
_entity_poly.pdbx_strand_id
1 'polypeptide(L)'
;SAKVKKLNLPLMSLINRSRTQTAFTVSIESKKGITTGISAFDRAKTIKVAIKPSSTKKHIVSPGHVFPLVAKAGGVLERAGHTEASIDISKLAKLNPSAVICEVMNEDGTMARYKDLVPFAKKHKLKIAKIEDLISYRLKTERLIKKTSQKKINIKHFGTFDLKIFKNKLDGSEHYAITKGKFSSSKPSRVRVISTNILNNFLNFNKNLFKSSLNYLKKYNNFALILVKGNNPITSSSGTGKILRYYGIGAQIIKELNIKKMILVSRSKKRIIALKGYGIKIVKQEIIK
;
A
#
# COMPACT_ATOMS: atom_id res chain seq x y z
N SER A 1 -2.74 -10.98 13.06
CA SER A 1 -3.59 -11.85 12.22
C SER A 1 -4.47 -12.74 13.09
N ALA A 2 -5.63 -13.16 12.59
CA ALA A 2 -6.53 -14.05 13.33
C ALA A 2 -5.83 -15.36 13.74
N LYS A 3 -4.98 -15.90 12.84
CA LYS A 3 -4.24 -17.14 13.10
C LYS A 3 -3.25 -17.01 14.27
N VAL A 4 -2.52 -15.90 14.36
CA VAL A 4 -1.58 -15.62 15.45
C VAL A 4 -2.32 -15.55 16.80
N LYS A 5 -3.49 -14.90 16.82
CA LYS A 5 -4.36 -14.87 18.02
C LYS A 5 -4.84 -16.28 18.41
N LYS A 6 -5.28 -17.09 17.42
CA LYS A 6 -5.75 -18.46 17.65
C LYS A 6 -4.65 -19.40 18.20
N LEU A 7 -3.40 -19.16 17.78
CA LEU A 7 -2.22 -19.88 18.28
C LEU A 7 -1.66 -19.26 19.57
N ASN A 8 -2.17 -18.11 20.02
CA ASN A 8 -1.71 -17.35 21.19
C ASN A 8 -0.20 -17.04 21.12
N LEU A 9 0.25 -16.50 19.99
CA LEU A 9 1.65 -16.14 19.77
C LEU A 9 1.89 -14.66 20.09
N PRO A 10 2.58 -14.33 21.18
CA PRO A 10 3.02 -12.97 21.46
C PRO A 10 4.14 -12.57 20.50
N LEU A 11 4.36 -11.27 20.36
CA LEU A 11 5.54 -10.75 19.67
C LEU A 11 6.79 -11.07 20.49
N MET A 12 7.88 -11.40 19.80
CA MET A 12 9.18 -11.69 20.41
C MET A 12 9.74 -10.51 21.20
N SER A 13 9.42 -9.28 20.78
CA SER A 13 9.83 -8.06 21.47
C SER A 13 8.66 -7.09 21.54
N LEU A 14 8.43 -6.51 22.71
CA LEU A 14 7.45 -5.44 22.94
C LEU A 14 7.86 -4.15 22.22
N ILE A 15 9.18 -3.88 22.14
CA ILE A 15 9.75 -2.73 21.44
C ILE A 15 10.58 -3.22 20.27
N ASN A 16 10.01 -3.19 19.08
CA ASN A 16 10.71 -3.60 17.87
C ASN A 16 11.66 -2.48 17.37
N ARG A 17 12.97 -2.66 17.60
CA ARG A 17 14.02 -1.74 17.17
C ARG A 17 14.69 -2.13 15.85
N SER A 18 14.21 -3.20 15.18
CA SER A 18 14.79 -3.61 13.90
C SER A 18 14.53 -2.56 12.81
N ARG A 19 15.52 -2.37 11.93
CA ARG A 19 15.44 -1.40 10.82
C ARG A 19 14.22 -1.61 9.94
N THR A 20 13.81 -2.85 9.73
CA THR A 20 12.67 -3.22 8.88
C THR A 20 11.35 -3.32 9.63
N GLN A 21 11.39 -3.26 10.97
CA GLN A 21 10.22 -3.41 11.85
C GLN A 21 9.40 -4.69 11.54
N THR A 22 10.07 -5.77 11.14
CA THR A 22 9.44 -7.06 10.89
C THR A 22 8.90 -7.63 12.19
N ALA A 23 7.62 -7.97 12.22
CA ALA A 23 6.93 -8.41 13.42
C ALA A 23 7.14 -9.91 13.65
N PHE A 24 8.25 -10.28 14.30
CA PHE A 24 8.51 -11.64 14.75
C PHE A 24 7.65 -11.97 15.95
N THR A 25 7.06 -13.16 15.95
CA THR A 25 6.49 -13.76 17.16
C THR A 25 7.53 -14.64 17.83
N VAL A 26 7.22 -15.14 19.04
CA VAL A 26 8.01 -16.22 19.64
C VAL A 26 8.12 -17.39 18.67
N SER A 27 9.27 -18.09 18.70
CA SER A 27 9.50 -19.29 17.89
C SER A 27 8.62 -20.45 18.36
N ILE A 28 8.31 -21.37 17.44
CA ILE A 28 7.39 -22.47 17.71
C ILE A 28 7.91 -23.81 17.19
N GLU A 29 7.32 -24.87 17.75
CA GLU A 29 7.41 -26.23 17.23
C GLU A 29 6.05 -26.94 17.28
N SER A 30 5.91 -27.99 16.48
CA SER A 30 4.78 -28.91 16.61
C SER A 30 4.89 -29.70 17.93
N LYS A 31 3.80 -29.76 18.69
CA LYS A 31 3.79 -30.52 19.94
C LYS A 31 3.99 -32.05 19.75
N LYS A 32 3.66 -32.55 18.55
CA LYS A 32 3.72 -33.99 18.24
C LYS A 32 4.27 -34.23 16.84
N GLY A 33 4.92 -35.42 16.67
CA GLY A 33 5.37 -35.89 15.37
C GLY A 33 6.59 -35.15 14.82
N ILE A 34 7.48 -34.74 15.71
CA ILE A 34 8.82 -34.19 15.43
C ILE A 34 9.83 -34.92 16.30
N THR A 35 11.10 -34.82 15.97
CA THR A 35 12.24 -35.28 16.76
C THR A 35 12.82 -34.11 17.55
N THR A 36 13.95 -33.55 17.11
CA THR A 36 14.59 -32.39 17.75
C THR A 36 14.01 -31.04 17.28
N GLY A 37 13.13 -31.03 16.28
CA GLY A 37 12.48 -29.82 15.75
C GLY A 37 13.28 -29.11 14.65
N ILE A 38 14.60 -29.30 14.54
CA ILE A 38 15.47 -28.51 13.67
C ILE A 38 15.57 -29.04 12.24
N SER A 39 15.33 -30.37 12.03
CA SER A 39 15.41 -30.94 10.70
C SER A 39 14.44 -30.27 9.71
N ALA A 40 14.71 -30.38 8.40
CA ALA A 40 13.79 -29.85 7.39
C ALA A 40 12.39 -30.50 7.50
N PHE A 41 12.34 -31.79 7.83
CA PHE A 41 11.07 -32.50 8.05
C PHE A 41 10.31 -32.01 9.27
N ASP A 42 10.98 -31.80 10.39
CA ASP A 42 10.37 -31.30 11.63
C ASP A 42 9.83 -29.88 11.46
N ARG A 43 10.63 -29.01 10.82
CA ARG A 43 10.18 -27.65 10.49
C ARG A 43 9.00 -27.65 9.53
N ALA A 44 9.03 -28.49 8.49
CA ALA A 44 7.89 -28.65 7.58
C ALA A 44 6.64 -29.17 8.31
N LYS A 45 6.79 -30.09 9.24
CA LYS A 45 5.72 -30.59 10.09
C LYS A 45 5.15 -29.49 10.97
N THR A 46 6.00 -28.72 11.63
CA THR A 46 5.63 -27.58 12.46
C THR A 46 4.84 -26.53 11.66
N ILE A 47 5.31 -26.19 10.46
CA ILE A 47 4.61 -25.26 9.56
C ILE A 47 3.23 -25.80 9.17
N LYS A 48 3.15 -27.06 8.74
CA LYS A 48 1.87 -27.71 8.37
C LYS A 48 0.87 -27.69 9.53
N VAL A 49 1.32 -27.96 10.75
CA VAL A 49 0.48 -27.89 11.95
C VAL A 49 0.06 -26.45 12.22
N ALA A 50 1.00 -25.50 12.20
CA ALA A 50 0.72 -24.10 12.51
C ALA A 50 -0.30 -23.45 11.55
N ILE A 51 -0.24 -23.76 10.25
CA ILE A 51 -1.14 -23.16 9.26
C ILE A 51 -2.51 -23.84 9.15
N LYS A 52 -2.68 -25.05 9.67
CA LYS A 52 -3.95 -25.80 9.59
C LYS A 52 -5.09 -24.99 10.24
N PRO A 53 -6.24 -24.80 9.60
CA PRO A 53 -7.33 -23.98 10.12
C PRO A 53 -7.82 -24.37 11.51
N SER A 54 -7.86 -25.69 11.82
CA SER A 54 -8.29 -26.22 13.10
C SER A 54 -7.26 -26.07 14.23
N SER A 55 -5.98 -25.77 13.93
CA SER A 55 -4.93 -25.71 14.96
C SER A 55 -5.08 -24.52 15.88
N THR A 56 -4.82 -24.77 17.16
CA THR A 56 -4.85 -23.83 18.28
C THR A 56 -3.53 -23.94 19.06
N LYS A 57 -3.37 -23.13 20.11
CA LYS A 57 -2.24 -23.20 21.06
C LYS A 57 -1.93 -24.60 21.59
N LYS A 58 -2.91 -25.52 21.59
CA LYS A 58 -2.73 -26.90 22.10
C LYS A 58 -1.88 -27.78 21.17
N HIS A 59 -1.67 -27.38 19.92
CA HIS A 59 -0.99 -28.16 18.87
C HIS A 59 0.47 -27.76 18.68
N ILE A 60 0.89 -26.66 19.26
CA ILE A 60 2.25 -26.12 19.18
C ILE A 60 2.85 -25.89 20.56
N VAL A 61 4.17 -25.82 20.61
CA VAL A 61 4.94 -25.42 21.79
C VAL A 61 5.88 -24.27 21.42
N SER A 62 6.39 -23.57 22.41
CA SER A 62 7.37 -22.49 22.28
C SER A 62 8.33 -22.58 23.47
N PRO A 63 9.64 -22.36 23.27
CA PRO A 63 10.31 -22.00 22.02
C PRO A 63 10.42 -23.15 21.03
N GLY A 64 10.94 -22.86 19.81
CA GLY A 64 11.17 -23.85 18.77
C GLY A 64 12.02 -23.30 17.62
N HIS A 65 12.06 -23.99 16.48
CA HIS A 65 12.94 -23.68 15.35
C HIS A 65 12.22 -23.03 14.15
N VAL A 66 10.93 -22.75 14.27
CA VAL A 66 10.17 -22.00 13.26
C VAL A 66 9.77 -20.64 13.84
N PHE A 67 10.03 -19.58 13.09
CA PHE A 67 9.82 -18.19 13.51
C PHE A 67 8.67 -17.55 12.72
N PRO A 68 7.43 -17.57 13.25
CA PRO A 68 6.32 -16.95 12.55
C PRO A 68 6.42 -15.43 12.52
N LEU A 69 6.05 -14.85 11.37
CA LEU A 69 5.99 -13.42 11.15
C LEU A 69 4.54 -12.98 11.00
N VAL A 70 4.24 -11.78 11.50
CA VAL A 70 2.90 -11.19 11.39
C VAL A 70 2.88 -10.16 10.27
N ALA A 71 2.20 -10.48 9.17
CA ALA A 71 1.97 -9.52 8.10
C ALA A 71 0.95 -8.46 8.53
N LYS A 72 1.12 -7.24 8.05
CA LYS A 72 0.14 -6.16 8.17
C LYS A 72 -1.16 -6.51 7.45
N ALA A 73 -2.31 -6.09 7.99
CA ALA A 73 -3.63 -6.45 7.45
C ALA A 73 -3.83 -5.96 6.02
N GLY A 74 -3.38 -4.75 5.70
CA GLY A 74 -3.41 -4.15 4.37
C GLY A 74 -2.40 -4.73 3.37
N GLY A 75 -1.56 -5.70 3.79
CA GLY A 75 -0.56 -6.32 2.93
C GLY A 75 0.46 -5.33 2.40
N VAL A 76 0.94 -5.51 1.17
CA VAL A 76 1.93 -4.61 0.53
C VAL A 76 1.43 -3.17 0.39
N LEU A 77 0.12 -2.95 0.46
CA LEU A 77 -0.45 -1.60 0.44
C LEU A 77 -0.31 -0.87 1.79
N GLU A 78 -0.04 -1.57 2.87
CA GLU A 78 0.25 -1.01 4.19
C GLU A 78 1.77 -0.98 4.46
N ARG A 79 2.46 -2.09 4.20
CA ARG A 79 3.92 -2.22 4.33
C ARG A 79 4.49 -2.94 3.11
N ALA A 80 5.38 -2.28 2.37
CA ALA A 80 6.04 -2.83 1.19
C ALA A 80 7.17 -3.80 1.59
N GLY A 81 6.81 -4.95 2.16
CA GLY A 81 7.73 -5.98 2.64
C GLY A 81 7.43 -7.36 2.07
N HIS A 82 8.44 -8.25 2.05
CA HIS A 82 8.28 -9.62 1.55
C HIS A 82 7.28 -10.43 2.38
N THR A 83 7.19 -10.19 3.68
CA THR A 83 6.18 -10.79 4.57
C THR A 83 4.76 -10.50 4.08
N GLU A 84 4.48 -9.24 3.75
CA GLU A 84 3.19 -8.82 3.23
C GLU A 84 2.96 -9.33 1.81
N ALA A 85 4.00 -9.28 0.97
CA ALA A 85 3.92 -9.74 -0.42
C ALA A 85 3.57 -11.23 -0.51
N SER A 86 4.18 -12.08 0.32
CA SER A 86 3.92 -13.51 0.33
C SER A 86 2.48 -13.85 0.72
N ILE A 87 1.93 -13.14 1.70
CA ILE A 87 0.53 -13.29 2.13
C ILE A 87 -0.44 -12.78 1.07
N ASP A 88 -0.12 -11.66 0.41
CA ASP A 88 -0.96 -11.11 -0.66
C ASP A 88 -1.01 -12.04 -1.87
N ILE A 89 0.13 -12.61 -2.27
CA ILE A 89 0.18 -13.61 -3.35
C ILE A 89 -0.66 -14.83 -3.00
N SER A 90 -0.56 -15.35 -1.77
CA SER A 90 -1.38 -16.47 -1.31
C SER A 90 -2.87 -16.15 -1.39
N LYS A 91 -3.29 -14.96 -0.95
CA LYS A 91 -4.69 -14.51 -1.03
C LYS A 91 -5.17 -14.35 -2.49
N LEU A 92 -4.34 -13.75 -3.35
CA LEU A 92 -4.67 -13.57 -4.77
C LEU A 92 -4.80 -14.91 -5.49
N ALA A 93 -4.00 -15.90 -5.10
CA ALA A 93 -4.10 -17.27 -5.58
C ALA A 93 -5.27 -18.05 -4.94
N LYS A 94 -6.07 -17.45 -4.06
CA LYS A 94 -7.17 -18.08 -3.31
C LYS A 94 -6.71 -19.27 -2.44
N LEU A 95 -5.48 -19.22 -1.98
CA LEU A 95 -4.89 -20.20 -1.06
C LEU A 95 -5.03 -19.73 0.40
N ASN A 96 -4.67 -20.64 1.34
CA ASN A 96 -4.54 -20.27 2.74
C ASN A 96 -3.55 -19.08 2.86
N PRO A 97 -3.91 -17.96 3.54
CA PRO A 97 -3.07 -16.78 3.64
C PRO A 97 -1.88 -16.98 4.59
N SER A 98 -1.02 -17.88 4.20
CA SER A 98 0.24 -18.25 4.85
C SER A 98 1.29 -18.58 3.79
N ALA A 99 2.55 -18.34 4.09
CA ALA A 99 3.66 -18.60 3.20
C ALA A 99 4.93 -18.88 4.00
N VAL A 100 5.87 -19.57 3.38
CA VAL A 100 7.24 -19.71 3.86
C VAL A 100 8.11 -18.78 3.03
N ILE A 101 8.98 -18.02 3.68
CA ILE A 101 9.95 -17.15 3.03
C ILE A 101 11.35 -17.50 3.49
N CYS A 102 12.30 -17.43 2.57
CA CYS A 102 13.72 -17.66 2.83
C CYS A 102 14.54 -16.76 1.91
N GLU A 103 15.54 -16.11 2.47
CA GLU A 103 16.48 -15.30 1.71
C GLU A 103 17.40 -16.20 0.88
N VAL A 104 17.70 -15.76 -0.36
CA VAL A 104 18.69 -16.42 -1.22
C VAL A 104 20.06 -15.80 -0.98
N MET A 105 21.02 -16.61 -0.58
CA MET A 105 22.42 -16.23 -0.43
C MET A 105 23.25 -16.75 -1.59
N ASN A 106 24.33 -16.04 -1.92
CA ASN A 106 25.38 -16.49 -2.80
C ASN A 106 26.26 -17.53 -2.07
N GLU A 107 27.08 -18.27 -2.81
CA GLU A 107 27.98 -19.28 -2.24
C GLU A 107 29.02 -18.69 -1.29
N ASP A 108 29.41 -17.42 -1.50
CA ASP A 108 30.31 -16.65 -0.64
C ASP A 108 29.66 -16.13 0.67
N GLY A 109 28.38 -16.46 0.89
CA GLY A 109 27.60 -16.02 2.06
C GLY A 109 27.01 -14.62 1.93
N THR A 110 27.25 -13.88 0.86
CA THR A 110 26.62 -12.60 0.62
C THR A 110 25.17 -12.76 0.15
N MET A 111 24.33 -11.74 0.38
CA MET A 111 22.94 -11.78 -0.05
C MET A 111 22.83 -11.64 -1.57
N ALA A 112 22.17 -12.58 -2.24
CA ALA A 112 21.90 -12.51 -3.67
C ALA A 112 21.06 -11.26 -4.01
N ARG A 113 21.47 -10.55 -5.07
CA ARG A 113 20.83 -9.37 -5.60
C ARG A 113 20.17 -9.68 -6.95
N TYR A 114 19.47 -8.72 -7.51
CA TYR A 114 18.72 -8.93 -8.75
C TYR A 114 19.55 -9.58 -9.88
N LYS A 115 20.80 -9.17 -10.06
CA LYS A 115 21.74 -9.74 -11.04
C LYS A 115 22.02 -11.22 -10.79
N ASP A 116 22.06 -11.64 -9.52
CA ASP A 116 22.35 -13.01 -9.10
C ASP A 116 21.05 -13.86 -9.13
N LEU A 117 19.92 -13.23 -8.80
CA LEU A 117 18.61 -13.91 -8.75
C LEU A 117 18.06 -14.27 -10.12
N VAL A 118 18.38 -13.51 -11.18
CA VAL A 118 17.88 -13.80 -12.55
C VAL A 118 18.42 -15.14 -13.05
N PRO A 119 19.74 -15.41 -13.06
CA PRO A 119 20.27 -16.72 -13.46
C PRO A 119 19.85 -17.82 -12.50
N PHE A 120 19.79 -17.59 -11.19
CA PHE A 120 19.29 -18.54 -10.21
C PHE A 120 17.85 -18.98 -10.53
N ALA A 121 16.96 -18.04 -10.75
CA ALA A 121 15.58 -18.35 -11.08
C ALA A 121 15.44 -19.10 -12.40
N LYS A 122 16.25 -18.78 -13.42
CA LYS A 122 16.29 -19.50 -14.70
C LYS A 122 16.74 -20.95 -14.48
N LYS A 123 17.84 -21.15 -13.74
CA LYS A 123 18.38 -22.48 -13.41
C LYS A 123 17.35 -23.36 -12.71
N HIS A 124 16.62 -22.78 -11.75
CA HIS A 124 15.64 -23.52 -10.93
C HIS A 124 14.20 -23.40 -11.43
N LYS A 125 13.97 -22.82 -12.63
CA LYS A 125 12.63 -22.64 -13.24
C LYS A 125 11.66 -21.88 -12.30
N LEU A 126 12.18 -20.90 -11.54
CA LEU A 126 11.41 -20.08 -10.63
C LEU A 126 10.91 -18.80 -11.32
N LYS A 127 9.80 -18.26 -10.81
CA LYS A 127 9.27 -16.95 -11.25
C LYS A 127 9.87 -15.84 -10.40
N ILE A 128 10.14 -14.69 -11.01
CA ILE A 128 10.57 -13.48 -10.33
C ILE A 128 9.46 -12.43 -10.41
N ALA A 129 9.16 -11.79 -9.28
CA ALA A 129 8.26 -10.66 -9.20
C ALA A 129 8.87 -9.54 -8.32
N LYS A 130 8.45 -8.30 -8.54
CA LYS A 130 8.82 -7.16 -7.71
C LYS A 130 7.64 -6.75 -6.85
N ILE A 131 7.91 -6.34 -5.60
CA ILE A 131 6.86 -5.83 -4.70
C ILE A 131 6.14 -4.62 -5.31
N GLU A 132 6.84 -3.78 -6.06
CA GLU A 132 6.26 -2.63 -6.77
C GLU A 132 5.19 -3.04 -7.79
N ASP A 133 5.42 -4.14 -8.52
CA ASP A 133 4.47 -4.66 -9.50
C ASP A 133 3.22 -5.23 -8.79
N LEU A 134 3.40 -5.90 -7.65
CA LEU A 134 2.30 -6.39 -6.82
C LEU A 134 1.47 -5.22 -6.24
N ILE A 135 2.12 -4.17 -5.75
CA ILE A 135 1.44 -2.94 -5.33
C ILE A 135 0.61 -2.36 -6.48
N SER A 136 1.22 -2.22 -7.66
CA SER A 136 0.56 -1.70 -8.86
C SER A 136 -0.63 -2.56 -9.26
N TYR A 137 -0.50 -3.88 -9.22
CA TYR A 137 -1.57 -4.82 -9.51
C TYR A 137 -2.74 -4.65 -8.54
N ARG A 138 -2.49 -4.68 -7.22
CA ARG A 138 -3.52 -4.53 -6.20
C ARG A 138 -4.24 -3.18 -6.29
N LEU A 139 -3.49 -2.09 -6.52
CA LEU A 139 -4.07 -0.75 -6.71
C LEU A 139 -4.99 -0.67 -7.94
N LYS A 140 -4.73 -1.44 -8.99
CA LYS A 140 -5.56 -1.49 -10.20
C LYS A 140 -6.81 -2.35 -10.03
N THR A 141 -6.69 -3.47 -9.32
CA THR A 141 -7.74 -4.50 -9.20
C THR A 141 -8.65 -4.30 -7.99
N GLU A 142 -8.15 -3.69 -6.92
CA GLU A 142 -8.89 -3.50 -5.68
C GLU A 142 -9.51 -2.09 -5.61
N ARG A 143 -10.77 -2.01 -5.19
CA ARG A 143 -11.44 -0.73 -4.90
C ARG A 143 -11.21 -0.36 -3.43
N LEU A 144 -10.18 0.43 -3.18
CA LEU A 144 -9.72 0.80 -1.85
C LEU A 144 -10.49 1.97 -1.24
N ILE A 145 -11.12 2.80 -2.07
CA ILE A 145 -11.85 3.97 -1.61
C ILE A 145 -13.36 3.79 -1.78
N LYS A 146 -14.11 4.46 -0.90
CA LYS A 146 -15.56 4.59 -0.98
C LYS A 146 -15.93 6.06 -0.77
N LYS A 147 -16.74 6.62 -1.68
CA LYS A 147 -17.34 7.93 -1.46
C LYS A 147 -18.33 7.81 -0.29
N THR A 148 -18.15 8.60 0.75
CA THR A 148 -18.98 8.57 1.96
C THR A 148 -19.93 9.75 2.04
N SER A 149 -19.55 10.91 1.49
CA SER A 149 -20.37 12.12 1.57
C SER A 149 -20.10 13.05 0.38
N GLN A 150 -21.08 13.89 0.11
CA GLN A 150 -20.98 15.01 -0.83
C GLN A 150 -21.81 16.18 -0.29
N LYS A 151 -21.22 17.37 -0.26
CA LYS A 151 -21.92 18.61 0.17
C LYS A 151 -21.36 19.81 -0.58
N LYS A 152 -22.15 20.86 -0.69
CA LYS A 152 -21.69 22.18 -1.14
C LYS A 152 -20.94 22.86 -0.01
N ILE A 153 -19.81 23.49 -0.32
CA ILE A 153 -19.03 24.30 0.62
C ILE A 153 -18.77 25.66 0.00
N ASN A 154 -18.86 26.71 0.81
CA ASN A 154 -18.40 28.03 0.44
C ASN A 154 -17.01 28.27 1.05
N ILE A 155 -16.03 28.54 0.20
CA ILE A 155 -14.66 28.87 0.63
C ILE A 155 -14.49 30.38 0.48
N LYS A 156 -14.28 31.08 1.60
CA LYS A 156 -14.12 32.55 1.65
C LYS A 156 -13.11 33.03 0.59
N HIS A 157 -13.47 33.99 -0.21
CA HIS A 157 -12.73 34.59 -1.34
C HIS A 157 -12.57 33.67 -2.58
N PHE A 158 -13.10 32.46 -2.58
CA PHE A 158 -12.96 31.53 -3.71
C PHE A 158 -14.30 31.12 -4.33
N GLY A 159 -15.40 31.15 -3.55
CA GLY A 159 -16.75 30.82 -4.00
C GLY A 159 -17.21 29.43 -3.56
N THR A 160 -18.29 28.96 -4.18
CA THR A 160 -18.97 27.70 -3.82
C THR A 160 -18.52 26.55 -4.70
N PHE A 161 -18.27 25.40 -4.05
CA PHE A 161 -17.78 24.17 -4.68
C PHE A 161 -18.49 22.95 -4.11
N ASP A 162 -18.43 21.83 -4.82
CA ASP A 162 -18.81 20.53 -4.28
C ASP A 162 -17.61 19.90 -3.57
N LEU A 163 -17.76 19.59 -2.29
CA LEU A 163 -16.84 18.77 -1.52
C LEU A 163 -17.32 17.32 -1.51
N LYS A 164 -16.48 16.41 -1.98
CA LYS A 164 -16.71 14.96 -1.93
C LYS A 164 -15.71 14.34 -0.99
N ILE A 165 -16.18 13.49 -0.08
CA ILE A 165 -15.36 12.81 0.93
C ILE A 165 -15.25 11.32 0.56
N PHE A 166 -14.02 10.81 0.58
CA PHE A 166 -13.71 9.43 0.27
C PHE A 166 -12.97 8.80 1.45
N LYS A 167 -13.45 7.65 1.91
CA LYS A 167 -12.81 6.88 2.98
C LYS A 167 -12.00 5.73 2.41
N ASN A 168 -10.77 5.59 2.86
CA ASN A 168 -9.91 4.47 2.54
C ASN A 168 -10.32 3.25 3.40
N LYS A 169 -10.56 2.12 2.76
CA LYS A 169 -10.98 0.87 3.42
C LYS A 169 -9.88 0.19 4.23
N LEU A 170 -8.61 0.50 3.95
CA LEU A 170 -7.46 -0.15 4.61
C LEU A 170 -7.17 0.45 5.99
N ASP A 171 -7.19 1.78 6.08
CA ASP A 171 -6.75 2.51 7.27
C ASP A 171 -7.78 3.49 7.81
N GLY A 172 -8.97 3.55 7.18
CA GLY A 172 -10.05 4.45 7.57
C GLY A 172 -9.79 5.92 7.28
N SER A 173 -8.65 6.28 6.66
CA SER A 173 -8.30 7.67 6.38
C SER A 173 -9.28 8.32 5.39
N GLU A 174 -9.53 9.61 5.59
CA GLU A 174 -10.38 10.37 4.70
C GLU A 174 -9.57 11.21 3.71
N HIS A 175 -10.03 11.20 2.49
CA HIS A 175 -9.50 12.00 1.38
C HIS A 175 -10.60 12.89 0.82
N TYR A 176 -10.24 14.05 0.28
CA TYR A 176 -11.21 15.05 -0.12
C TYR A 176 -11.03 15.42 -1.58
N ALA A 177 -12.13 15.67 -2.29
CA ALA A 177 -12.10 16.27 -3.62
C ALA A 177 -13.00 17.50 -3.63
N ILE A 178 -12.41 18.67 -3.88
CA ILE A 178 -13.11 19.93 -4.16
C ILE A 178 -13.30 19.99 -5.67
N THR A 179 -14.56 20.06 -6.11
CA THR A 179 -14.88 19.94 -7.52
C THR A 179 -15.82 21.07 -7.96
N LYS A 180 -15.69 21.47 -9.22
CA LYS A 180 -16.61 22.37 -9.91
C LYS A 180 -16.99 21.78 -11.26
N GLY A 181 -18.25 21.89 -11.65
CA GLY A 181 -18.78 21.41 -12.93
C GLY A 181 -19.04 19.90 -12.99
N LYS A 182 -19.55 19.46 -14.14
CA LYS A 182 -19.83 18.04 -14.43
C LYS A 182 -18.65 17.43 -15.17
N PHE A 183 -18.28 16.22 -14.77
CA PHE A 183 -17.21 15.47 -15.42
C PHE A 183 -17.77 14.53 -16.49
N SER A 184 -17.07 14.44 -17.60
CA SER A 184 -17.40 13.57 -18.72
C SER A 184 -16.18 12.73 -19.12
N SER A 185 -16.43 11.52 -19.58
CA SER A 185 -15.37 10.65 -20.10
C SER A 185 -14.74 11.17 -21.40
N SER A 186 -15.45 12.01 -22.17
CA SER A 186 -15.02 12.53 -23.46
C SER A 186 -14.19 13.82 -23.36
N LYS A 187 -14.58 14.75 -22.45
CA LYS A 187 -13.93 16.05 -22.29
C LYS A 187 -12.84 16.01 -21.21
N PRO A 188 -11.66 16.61 -21.46
CA PRO A 188 -10.61 16.65 -20.45
C PRO A 188 -10.96 17.60 -19.30
N SER A 189 -10.67 17.18 -18.07
CA SER A 189 -10.88 17.99 -16.88
C SER A 189 -9.54 18.32 -16.22
N ARG A 190 -9.42 19.51 -15.63
CA ARG A 190 -8.23 19.89 -14.87
C ARG A 190 -8.22 19.19 -13.53
N VAL A 191 -7.12 18.51 -13.24
CA VAL A 191 -6.96 17.76 -11.99
C VAL A 191 -5.66 18.15 -11.32
N ARG A 192 -5.76 18.54 -10.07
CA ARG A 192 -4.64 18.75 -9.16
C ARG A 192 -4.74 17.77 -8.01
N VAL A 193 -3.68 17.01 -7.73
CA VAL A 193 -3.59 16.14 -6.56
C VAL A 193 -2.54 16.71 -5.62
N ILE A 194 -2.93 16.92 -4.37
CA ILE A 194 -2.06 17.40 -3.30
C ILE A 194 -2.04 16.34 -2.19
N SER A 195 -0.86 15.91 -1.79
CA SER A 195 -0.68 15.14 -0.57
C SER A 195 -0.65 16.09 0.62
N THR A 196 -1.54 15.85 1.58
CA THR A 196 -1.63 16.66 2.81
C THR A 196 -1.17 15.83 3.99
N ASN A 197 -0.36 16.45 4.86
CA ASN A 197 0.00 15.91 6.17
C ASN A 197 -0.57 16.85 7.24
N ILE A 198 -1.10 16.30 8.33
CA ILE A 198 -1.68 17.07 9.42
C ILE A 198 -0.67 18.11 9.96
N LEU A 199 0.58 17.71 10.15
CA LEU A 199 1.65 18.61 10.62
C LEU A 199 1.97 19.71 9.61
N ASN A 200 2.02 19.40 8.32
CA ASN A 200 2.25 20.42 7.29
C ASN A 200 1.08 21.43 7.21
N ASN A 201 -0.13 20.99 7.55
CA ASN A 201 -1.29 21.89 7.63
C ASN A 201 -1.24 22.75 8.90
N PHE A 202 -0.83 22.16 10.04
CA PHE A 202 -0.70 22.86 11.32
C PHE A 202 0.41 23.91 11.28
N LEU A 203 1.56 23.57 10.68
CA LEU A 203 2.72 24.46 10.51
C LEU A 203 2.59 25.41 9.31
N ASN A 204 1.43 25.52 8.66
CA ASN A 204 1.16 26.38 7.51
C ASN A 204 2.00 26.15 6.23
N PHE A 205 2.86 25.13 6.17
CA PHE A 205 3.70 24.85 5.00
C PHE A 205 2.91 24.65 3.70
N ASN A 206 1.66 24.16 3.78
CA ASN A 206 0.81 23.89 2.60
C ASN A 206 -0.28 24.94 2.35
N LYS A 207 -0.39 25.98 3.20
CA LYS A 207 -1.46 26.99 3.07
C LYS A 207 -1.39 27.74 1.74
N ASN A 208 -0.17 28.06 1.30
CA ASN A 208 0.08 28.71 0.01
C ASN A 208 -0.18 27.77 -1.17
N LEU A 209 0.13 26.45 -1.03
CA LEU A 209 -0.08 25.48 -2.08
C LEU A 209 -1.56 25.24 -2.38
N PHE A 210 -2.40 25.17 -1.34
CA PHE A 210 -3.85 25.05 -1.49
C PHE A 210 -4.43 26.29 -2.17
N LYS A 211 -4.09 27.49 -1.64
CA LYS A 211 -4.57 28.77 -2.17
C LYS A 211 -4.15 28.98 -3.63
N SER A 212 -2.87 28.78 -3.97
CA SER A 212 -2.38 28.95 -5.34
C SER A 212 -3.04 27.95 -6.31
N SER A 213 -3.23 26.70 -5.88
CA SER A 213 -3.92 25.70 -6.67
C SER A 213 -5.39 26.06 -6.93
N LEU A 214 -6.10 26.54 -5.90
CA LEU A 214 -7.50 26.91 -6.03
C LEU A 214 -7.66 28.19 -6.85
N ASN A 215 -6.78 29.19 -6.68
CA ASN A 215 -6.74 30.42 -7.49
C ASN A 215 -6.56 30.12 -8.99
N TYR A 216 -5.70 29.14 -9.29
CA TYR A 216 -5.52 28.71 -10.68
C TYR A 216 -6.77 27.99 -11.22
N LEU A 217 -7.28 27.01 -10.45
CA LEU A 217 -8.37 26.15 -10.89
C LEU A 217 -9.72 26.87 -10.99
N LYS A 218 -9.99 27.84 -10.10
CA LYS A 218 -11.28 28.59 -10.12
C LYS A 218 -11.56 29.34 -11.42
N LYS A 219 -10.53 29.61 -12.23
CA LYS A 219 -10.65 30.23 -13.55
C LYS A 219 -11.40 29.34 -14.55
N TYR A 220 -11.60 28.06 -14.22
CA TYR A 220 -12.20 27.06 -15.09
C TYR A 220 -13.50 26.53 -14.52
N ASN A 221 -14.44 26.20 -15.42
CA ASN A 221 -15.75 25.67 -15.05
C ASN A 221 -15.76 24.16 -14.77
N ASN A 222 -14.62 23.46 -15.01
CA ASN A 222 -14.52 22.02 -14.80
C ASN A 222 -13.15 21.66 -14.25
N PHE A 223 -13.10 21.31 -12.97
CA PHE A 223 -11.87 20.90 -12.31
C PHE A 223 -12.10 20.03 -11.07
N ALA A 224 -11.08 19.29 -10.66
CA ALA A 224 -11.00 18.59 -9.40
C ALA A 224 -9.67 18.90 -8.69
N LEU A 225 -9.76 19.41 -7.47
CA LEU A 225 -8.64 19.52 -6.52
C LEU A 225 -8.77 18.40 -5.50
N ILE A 226 -7.87 17.42 -5.58
CA ILE A 226 -7.88 16.21 -4.76
C ILE A 226 -6.85 16.35 -3.66
N LEU A 227 -7.28 16.20 -2.41
CA LEU A 227 -6.45 16.23 -1.22
C LEU A 227 -6.34 14.80 -0.67
N VAL A 228 -5.16 14.21 -0.83
CA VAL A 228 -4.88 12.87 -0.32
C VAL A 228 -4.18 13.00 1.03
N LYS A 229 -4.84 12.56 2.09
CA LYS A 229 -4.25 12.56 3.45
C LYS A 229 -3.13 11.54 3.53
N GLY A 230 -1.96 11.99 3.94
CA GLY A 230 -0.80 11.15 4.21
C GLY A 230 -0.66 10.80 5.68
N ASN A 231 -0.44 9.53 5.99
CA ASN A 231 -0.26 9.05 7.37
C ASN A 231 1.20 9.10 7.83
N ASN A 232 2.02 10.03 7.33
CA ASN A 232 3.45 10.05 7.64
C ASN A 232 3.82 11.04 8.74
N PRO A 233 4.51 10.60 9.79
CA PRO A 233 5.37 11.46 10.58
C PRO A 233 6.52 11.99 9.71
N ILE A 234 7.07 13.16 10.06
CA ILE A 234 8.11 13.90 9.32
C ILE A 234 9.37 13.08 9.03
N THR A 235 9.60 12.01 9.78
CA THR A 235 10.85 11.24 9.82
C THR A 235 10.92 9.97 8.98
N SER A 236 9.88 9.64 8.21
CA SER A 236 9.90 8.37 7.46
C SER A 236 10.40 8.54 6.03
N SER A 237 11.51 7.87 5.72
CA SER A 237 12.14 7.73 4.40
C SER A 237 11.15 7.62 3.22
N SER A 238 11.42 8.38 2.17
CA SER A 238 10.71 8.37 0.88
C SER A 238 10.98 7.07 0.11
N GLY A 239 10.23 6.00 0.42
CA GLY A 239 10.27 4.76 -0.38
C GLY A 239 9.31 4.81 -1.57
N THR A 240 9.70 4.24 -2.71
CA THR A 240 8.92 4.13 -3.96
C THR A 240 7.51 3.59 -3.72
N GLY A 241 7.34 2.64 -2.81
CA GLY A 241 6.04 2.06 -2.47
C GLY A 241 5.05 3.04 -1.81
N LYS A 242 5.52 4.09 -1.13
CA LYS A 242 4.65 5.14 -0.57
C LYS A 242 4.13 6.06 -1.66
N ILE A 243 5.00 6.46 -2.56
CA ILE A 243 4.67 7.30 -3.72
C ILE A 243 3.61 6.59 -4.58
N LEU A 244 3.80 5.30 -4.87
CA LEU A 244 2.84 4.50 -5.63
C LEU A 244 1.46 4.43 -4.97
N ARG A 245 1.39 4.32 -3.63
CA ARG A 245 0.12 4.30 -2.88
C ARG A 245 -0.63 5.62 -3.00
N TYR A 246 0.04 6.75 -2.86
CA TYR A 246 -0.60 8.06 -3.02
C TYR A 246 -1.14 8.28 -4.44
N TYR A 247 -0.35 7.93 -5.45
CA TYR A 247 -0.82 7.99 -6.83
C TYR A 247 -1.98 7.03 -7.08
N GLY A 248 -1.97 5.85 -6.47
CA GLY A 248 -3.03 4.87 -6.58
C GLY A 248 -4.36 5.34 -5.97
N ILE A 249 -4.33 5.90 -4.77
CA ILE A 249 -5.51 6.49 -4.12
C ILE A 249 -6.03 7.67 -4.93
N GLY A 250 -5.15 8.59 -5.34
CA GLY A 250 -5.52 9.71 -6.20
C GLY A 250 -6.16 9.26 -7.52
N ALA A 251 -5.61 8.22 -8.15
CA ALA A 251 -6.15 7.65 -9.38
C ALA A 251 -7.53 7.02 -9.19
N GLN A 252 -7.75 6.32 -8.08
CA GLN A 252 -9.06 5.77 -7.76
C GLN A 252 -10.10 6.87 -7.51
N ILE A 253 -9.74 7.97 -6.84
CA ILE A 253 -10.62 9.13 -6.67
C ILE A 253 -10.95 9.74 -8.05
N ILE A 254 -9.97 9.94 -8.93
CA ILE A 254 -10.19 10.45 -10.29
C ILE A 254 -11.16 9.55 -11.07
N LYS A 255 -10.99 8.23 -10.96
CA LYS A 255 -11.90 7.25 -11.58
C LYS A 255 -13.32 7.33 -11.01
N GLU A 256 -13.48 7.46 -9.69
CA GLU A 256 -14.77 7.64 -9.02
C GLU A 256 -15.46 8.97 -9.40
N LEU A 257 -14.69 9.98 -9.79
CA LEU A 257 -15.21 11.23 -10.34
C LEU A 257 -15.57 11.11 -11.84
N ASN A 258 -15.43 9.93 -12.46
CA ASN A 258 -15.67 9.67 -13.88
C ASN A 258 -14.78 10.50 -14.82
N ILE A 259 -13.56 10.79 -14.43
CA ILE A 259 -12.58 11.55 -15.23
C ILE A 259 -11.68 10.55 -15.96
N LYS A 260 -11.87 10.35 -17.27
CA LYS A 260 -11.02 9.48 -18.11
C LYS A 260 -9.91 10.25 -18.83
N LYS A 261 -10.14 11.53 -19.16
CA LYS A 261 -9.16 12.43 -19.78
C LYS A 261 -8.88 13.57 -18.84
N MET A 262 -7.63 13.84 -18.53
CA MET A 262 -7.28 14.93 -17.62
C MET A 262 -6.16 15.81 -18.12
N ILE A 263 -6.23 17.08 -17.75
CA ILE A 263 -5.12 18.03 -17.79
C ILE A 263 -4.53 18.03 -16.37
N LEU A 264 -3.31 17.51 -16.25
CA LEU A 264 -2.64 17.46 -14.95
C LEU A 264 -2.08 18.83 -14.60
N VAL A 265 -2.52 19.38 -13.47
CA VAL A 265 -1.99 20.63 -12.91
C VAL A 265 -0.94 20.28 -11.85
N SER A 266 0.30 20.74 -12.02
CA SER A 266 1.42 20.39 -11.13
C SER A 266 2.42 21.54 -10.98
N ARG A 267 3.34 21.47 -10.00
CA ARG A 267 4.44 22.46 -9.82
C ARG A 267 5.67 22.14 -10.68
N SER A 268 5.78 20.93 -11.16
CA SER A 268 6.88 20.47 -12.02
C SER A 268 6.36 19.43 -12.99
N LYS A 269 7.06 19.22 -14.10
CA LYS A 269 6.74 18.16 -15.06
C LYS A 269 6.80 16.80 -14.37
N LYS A 270 5.72 16.02 -14.44
CA LYS A 270 5.60 14.71 -13.80
C LYS A 270 5.45 13.62 -14.84
N ARG A 271 6.24 12.56 -14.71
CA ARG A 271 6.09 11.35 -15.53
C ARG A 271 5.32 10.32 -14.70
N ILE A 272 3.99 10.25 -14.89
CA ILE A 272 3.11 9.36 -14.09
C ILE A 272 2.67 8.20 -14.98
N ILE A 273 3.45 7.14 -14.99
CA ILE A 273 3.20 5.94 -15.81
C ILE A 273 2.01 5.14 -15.26
N ALA A 274 1.80 5.15 -13.96
CA ALA A 274 0.79 4.33 -13.28
C ALA A 274 -0.67 4.63 -13.68
N LEU A 275 -1.00 5.84 -14.15
CA LEU A 275 -2.38 6.24 -14.44
C LEU A 275 -3.01 5.50 -15.63
N LYS A 276 -2.22 5.07 -16.61
CA LYS A 276 -2.72 4.28 -17.75
C LYS A 276 -3.45 3.01 -17.29
N GLY A 277 -2.96 2.38 -16.22
CA GLY A 277 -3.59 1.18 -15.65
C GLY A 277 -4.96 1.39 -15.01
N TYR A 278 -5.36 2.66 -14.77
CA TYR A 278 -6.70 3.02 -14.26
C TYR A 278 -7.64 3.50 -15.36
N GLY A 279 -7.22 3.46 -16.61
CA GLY A 279 -7.99 4.01 -17.74
C GLY A 279 -8.03 5.54 -17.78
N ILE A 280 -7.04 6.20 -17.15
CA ILE A 280 -6.92 7.67 -17.10
C ILE A 280 -5.81 8.10 -18.06
N LYS A 281 -6.16 8.98 -19.02
CA LYS A 281 -5.23 9.57 -20.00
C LYS A 281 -4.90 11.01 -19.59
N ILE A 282 -3.62 11.32 -19.39
CA ILE A 282 -3.13 12.70 -19.28
C ILE A 282 -3.00 13.23 -20.70
N VAL A 283 -3.82 14.24 -21.05
CA VAL A 283 -3.79 14.86 -22.38
C VAL A 283 -2.85 16.07 -22.43
N LYS A 284 -2.65 16.76 -21.29
CA LYS A 284 -1.78 17.93 -21.16
C LYS A 284 -1.28 18.03 -19.71
N GLN A 285 -0.13 18.65 -19.51
CA GLN A 285 0.33 19.09 -18.20
C GLN A 285 0.42 20.62 -18.16
N GLU A 286 -0.10 21.21 -17.11
CA GLU A 286 -0.04 22.65 -16.86
C GLU A 286 0.77 22.86 -15.57
N ILE A 287 1.83 23.68 -15.68
CA ILE A 287 2.72 23.97 -14.55
C ILE A 287 2.28 25.28 -13.92
N ILE A 288 2.06 25.22 -12.60
CA ILE A 288 1.72 26.42 -11.79
C ILE A 288 2.84 26.67 -10.78
N LYS A 289 3.15 27.95 -10.58
CA LYS A 289 4.11 28.41 -9.57
C LYS A 289 3.50 28.40 -8.17
#